data_9dba01eadb1f2a2b5142eb9b960d94fe
#
_entry.id   9dba01eadb1f2a2b5142eb9b960d94fe
#
_cell.length_a   1.000
_cell.length_b   1.000
_cell.length_c   1.000
_cell.angle_alpha   90.00
_cell.angle_beta   90.00
_cell.angle_gamma   90.00
#
_symmetry.space_group_name_H-M   'P 1'
#
loop_
_entity.id
_entity.type
_entity.pdbx_description
1 polymer ?
#
loop_
_entity_poly.entity_id
_entity_poly.type
_entity_poly.pdbx_seq_one_letter_code
_entity_poly.pdbx_strand_id
1 'polypeptide(L)'
;PVEKMKITWQRYYMFDILEANHIDYDQVLIVDADTIVHPDCPNFFNETDGKYSVVRNNGSFEWVRRSMDGFSKLLFNGEVPFEVWDYFNCGFQIVNESHKEFFEYVRNYYLENQYEVQNAIEQVKAGTDQTLINFLIRKQNIELNYLPTCYNLQDLHSKQLLFIHPQMWFEDKLIFENCGYVFHFNAIPQNEMGRDANYWIKRTYEEFYK
;
A
#
# COMPACT_ATOMS: atom_id res chain seq x y z
N PRO A 1 -9.91 16.33 -15.06
CA PRO A 1 -8.61 16.14 -14.39
C PRO A 1 -8.32 14.66 -14.11
N VAL A 2 -9.31 13.91 -13.59
CA VAL A 2 -9.16 12.46 -13.23
C VAL A 2 -8.78 11.60 -14.44
N GLU A 3 -9.29 11.89 -15.62
CA GLU A 3 -9.00 11.15 -16.86
C GLU A 3 -7.50 11.19 -17.28
N LYS A 4 -6.74 12.16 -16.76
CA LYS A 4 -5.31 12.30 -17.07
C LYS A 4 -4.39 11.53 -16.10
N MET A 5 -4.94 10.97 -15.03
CA MET A 5 -4.16 10.25 -14.02
C MET A 5 -4.37 8.74 -14.14
N LYS A 6 -3.31 7.96 -13.99
CA LYS A 6 -3.43 6.50 -13.84
C LYS A 6 -4.22 6.17 -12.57
N ILE A 7 -4.87 5.00 -12.55
CA ILE A 7 -5.81 4.63 -11.49
C ILE A 7 -5.20 4.68 -10.08
N THR A 8 -3.95 4.27 -9.92
CA THR A 8 -3.25 4.29 -8.63
C THR A 8 -3.10 5.68 -8.02
N TRP A 9 -3.09 6.73 -8.87
CA TRP A 9 -2.99 8.12 -8.43
C TRP A 9 -4.34 8.74 -8.08
N GLN A 10 -5.45 8.13 -8.46
CA GLN A 10 -6.79 8.67 -8.23
C GLN A 10 -7.17 8.65 -6.75
N ARG A 11 -6.52 7.81 -5.92
CA ARG A 11 -6.72 7.81 -4.47
C ARG A 11 -6.42 9.16 -3.80
N TYR A 12 -5.57 9.96 -4.40
CA TYR A 12 -5.21 11.29 -3.90
C TYR A 12 -6.28 12.37 -4.14
N TYR A 13 -7.43 12.01 -4.76
CA TYR A 13 -8.64 12.81 -4.79
C TYR A 13 -9.65 12.46 -3.69
N MET A 14 -9.27 11.60 -2.75
CA MET A 14 -10.17 11.08 -1.72
C MET A 14 -10.82 12.21 -0.90
N PHE A 15 -10.05 13.20 -0.44
CA PHE A 15 -10.57 14.32 0.31
C PHE A 15 -11.58 15.15 -0.50
N ASP A 16 -11.31 15.42 -1.77
CA ASP A 16 -12.24 16.13 -2.65
C ASP A 16 -13.56 15.35 -2.84
N ILE A 17 -13.47 14.01 -2.90
CA ILE A 17 -14.65 13.16 -3.02
C ILE A 17 -15.48 13.18 -1.75
N LEU A 18 -14.85 13.09 -0.57
CA LEU A 18 -15.55 13.16 0.72
C LEU A 18 -16.25 14.50 0.89
N GLU A 19 -15.56 15.60 0.60
CA GLU A 19 -16.07 16.96 0.68
C GLU A 19 -17.25 17.19 -0.29
N ALA A 20 -17.10 16.79 -1.55
CA ALA A 20 -18.15 16.92 -2.56
C ALA A 20 -19.41 16.10 -2.25
N ASN A 21 -19.29 15.05 -1.44
CA ASN A 21 -20.41 14.21 -1.01
C ASN A 21 -20.87 14.50 0.42
N HIS A 22 -20.32 15.54 1.08
CA HIS A 22 -20.65 15.93 2.45
C HIS A 22 -20.50 14.77 3.46
N ILE A 23 -19.43 13.98 3.32
CA ILE A 23 -19.11 12.86 4.20
C ILE A 23 -18.20 13.37 5.31
N ASP A 24 -18.70 13.39 6.53
CA ASP A 24 -17.93 13.70 7.73
C ASP A 24 -17.07 12.50 8.14
N TYR A 25 -15.85 12.77 8.61
CA TYR A 25 -14.91 11.76 9.06
C TYR A 25 -13.91 12.33 10.06
N ASP A 26 -13.45 11.52 10.99
CA ASP A 26 -12.31 11.83 11.84
C ASP A 26 -11.01 11.31 11.21
N GLN A 27 -11.05 10.09 10.68
CA GLN A 27 -9.94 9.42 10.02
C GLN A 27 -10.47 8.61 8.84
N VAL A 28 -9.63 8.43 7.82
CA VAL A 28 -9.95 7.64 6.63
C VAL A 28 -8.88 6.57 6.42
N LEU A 29 -9.31 5.33 6.27
CA LEU A 29 -8.47 4.24 5.81
C LEU A 29 -8.56 4.13 4.28
N ILE A 30 -7.42 4.17 3.64
CA ILE A 30 -7.25 3.91 2.21
C ILE A 30 -6.57 2.55 2.07
N VAL A 31 -7.23 1.61 1.41
CA VAL A 31 -6.67 0.28 1.10
C VAL A 31 -6.75 -0.03 -0.39
N ASP A 32 -5.84 -0.86 -0.88
CA ASP A 32 -5.92 -1.37 -2.25
C ASP A 32 -7.08 -2.37 -2.39
N ALA A 33 -7.65 -2.45 -3.59
CA ALA A 33 -8.84 -3.26 -3.86
C ALA A 33 -8.61 -4.79 -3.77
N ASP A 34 -7.34 -5.21 -3.78
CA ASP A 34 -6.91 -6.59 -3.59
C ASP A 34 -6.62 -6.93 -2.12
N THR A 35 -7.44 -6.41 -1.22
CA THR A 35 -7.28 -6.54 0.23
C THR A 35 -8.52 -7.19 0.86
N ILE A 36 -8.31 -8.09 1.82
CA ILE A 36 -9.37 -8.67 2.68
C ILE A 36 -9.05 -8.33 4.14
N VAL A 37 -10.04 -7.83 4.85
CA VAL A 37 -9.96 -7.55 6.29
C VAL A 37 -10.51 -8.74 7.07
N HIS A 38 -9.82 -9.21 8.10
CA HIS A 38 -10.30 -10.28 8.96
C HIS A 38 -11.49 -9.81 9.80
N PRO A 39 -12.52 -10.63 10.03
CA PRO A 39 -13.69 -10.24 10.86
C PRO A 39 -13.31 -9.78 12.28
N ASP A 40 -12.29 -10.40 12.86
CA ASP A 40 -11.81 -10.08 14.22
C ASP A 40 -10.74 -8.97 14.22
N CYS A 41 -10.63 -8.20 13.14
CA CYS A 41 -9.67 -7.10 13.05
C CYS A 41 -9.96 -6.05 14.13
N PRO A 42 -8.99 -5.74 15.00
CA PRO A 42 -9.21 -4.73 16.03
C PRO A 42 -9.32 -3.34 15.42
N ASN A 43 -9.86 -2.41 16.20
CA ASN A 43 -9.94 -1.00 15.79
C ASN A 43 -8.56 -0.34 15.86
N PHE A 44 -7.81 -0.40 14.77
CA PHE A 44 -6.46 0.18 14.66
C PHE A 44 -6.47 1.72 14.49
N PHE A 45 -7.60 2.37 14.31
CA PHE A 45 -7.69 3.83 14.26
C PHE A 45 -7.27 4.48 15.59
N ASN A 46 -7.38 3.76 16.70
CA ASN A 46 -6.93 4.22 18.01
C ASN A 46 -5.39 4.25 18.16
N GLU A 47 -4.67 3.62 17.23
CA GLU A 47 -3.20 3.51 17.26
C GLU A 47 -2.50 4.55 16.36
N THR A 48 -3.25 5.44 15.71
CA THR A 48 -2.71 6.39 14.72
C THR A 48 -2.08 7.62 15.37
N ASP A 49 -2.46 7.96 16.58
CA ASP A 49 -2.03 9.19 17.29
C ASP A 49 -2.25 10.48 16.45
N GLY A 50 -3.27 10.46 15.58
CA GLY A 50 -3.58 11.57 14.67
C GLY A 50 -2.57 11.79 13.53
N LYS A 51 -1.53 10.94 13.44
CA LYS A 51 -0.46 11.02 12.44
C LYS A 51 -0.82 10.26 11.16
N TYR A 52 -0.10 10.57 10.09
CA TYR A 52 -0.15 9.78 8.85
C TYR A 52 0.35 8.37 9.14
N SER A 53 -0.55 7.41 9.20
CA SER A 53 -0.25 6.05 9.65
C SER A 53 -0.15 5.08 8.48
N VAL A 54 0.92 4.31 8.46
CA VAL A 54 1.29 3.40 7.38
C VAL A 54 1.86 2.09 7.94
N VAL A 55 1.99 1.09 7.08
CA VAL A 55 2.70 -0.15 7.41
C VAL A 55 3.94 -0.27 6.53
N ARG A 56 5.08 -0.62 7.15
CA ARG A 56 6.34 -0.82 6.43
C ARG A 56 6.19 -1.87 5.33
N ASN A 57 6.82 -1.62 4.19
CA ASN A 57 6.98 -2.65 3.17
C ASN A 57 8.11 -3.60 3.58
N ASN A 58 7.76 -4.78 4.03
CA ASN A 58 8.67 -5.83 4.44
C ASN A 58 8.70 -7.00 3.44
N GLY A 59 8.41 -6.74 2.17
CA GLY A 59 8.53 -7.67 1.06
C GLY A 59 9.97 -7.83 0.57
N SER A 60 10.21 -7.64 -0.71
CA SER A 60 11.54 -7.74 -1.32
C SER A 60 12.35 -6.45 -1.09
N PHE A 61 13.39 -6.51 -0.25
CA PHE A 61 14.34 -5.41 -0.09
C PHE A 61 15.10 -5.07 -1.38
N GLU A 62 15.35 -6.04 -2.24
CA GLU A 62 15.94 -5.79 -3.57
C GLU A 62 15.05 -4.87 -4.38
N TRP A 63 13.77 -5.17 -4.46
CA TRP A 63 12.81 -4.35 -5.18
C TRP A 63 12.70 -2.94 -4.58
N VAL A 64 12.63 -2.82 -3.25
CA VAL A 64 12.61 -1.52 -2.56
C VAL A 64 13.87 -0.73 -2.87
N ARG A 65 15.06 -1.33 -2.72
CA ARG A 65 16.33 -0.66 -2.96
C ARG A 65 16.45 -0.18 -4.41
N ARG A 66 16.14 -1.04 -5.37
CA ARG A 66 16.16 -0.71 -6.79
C ARG A 66 15.19 0.45 -7.11
N SER A 67 14.00 0.45 -6.54
CA SER A 67 13.04 1.53 -6.76
C SER A 67 13.51 2.84 -6.10
N MET A 68 14.04 2.80 -4.88
CA MET A 68 14.61 3.97 -4.21
C MET A 68 15.76 4.58 -5.02
N ASP A 69 16.76 3.79 -5.40
CA ASP A 69 17.93 4.27 -6.14
C ASP A 69 17.54 4.82 -7.52
N GLY A 70 16.62 4.16 -8.20
CA GLY A 70 16.14 4.60 -9.51
C GLY A 70 15.38 5.93 -9.46
N PHE A 71 14.42 6.06 -8.56
CA PHE A 71 13.66 7.30 -8.38
C PHE A 71 14.52 8.44 -7.86
N SER A 72 15.41 8.16 -6.89
CA SER A 72 16.38 9.12 -6.41
C SER A 72 17.19 9.72 -7.56
N LYS A 73 17.78 8.88 -8.39
CA LYS A 73 18.61 9.30 -9.53
C LYS A 73 17.83 10.09 -10.59
N LEU A 74 16.58 9.68 -10.89
CA LEU A 74 15.80 10.24 -11.97
C LEU A 74 14.97 11.46 -11.57
N LEU A 75 14.56 11.58 -10.31
CA LEU A 75 13.61 12.61 -9.86
C LEU A 75 14.14 13.47 -8.70
N PHE A 76 15.13 12.99 -7.95
CA PHE A 76 15.56 13.63 -6.70
C PHE A 76 17.08 13.90 -6.61
N ASN A 77 17.74 14.08 -7.76
CA ASN A 77 19.17 14.44 -7.86
C ASN A 77 20.14 13.50 -7.10
N GLY A 78 19.77 12.24 -6.93
CA GLY A 78 20.56 11.25 -6.20
C GLY A 78 20.33 11.25 -4.68
N GLU A 79 19.45 12.09 -4.15
CA GLU A 79 19.13 12.13 -2.73
C GLU A 79 18.18 10.99 -2.34
N VAL A 80 18.45 10.37 -1.17
CA VAL A 80 17.57 9.36 -0.56
C VAL A 80 17.36 9.76 0.90
N PRO A 81 16.21 10.35 1.26
CA PRO A 81 15.98 10.94 2.57
C PRO A 81 15.49 9.96 3.64
N PHE A 82 15.52 8.64 3.39
CA PHE A 82 15.06 7.61 4.31
C PHE A 82 15.76 6.27 4.03
N GLU A 83 15.71 5.39 5.00
CA GLU A 83 16.33 4.07 4.90
C GLU A 83 15.39 3.04 4.28
N VAL A 84 15.95 1.94 3.75
CA VAL A 84 15.17 0.88 3.09
C VAL A 84 14.09 0.27 3.98
N TRP A 85 14.34 0.18 5.28
CA TRP A 85 13.37 -0.33 6.27
C TRP A 85 12.32 0.69 6.69
N ASP A 86 12.44 1.95 6.30
CA ASP A 86 11.43 2.99 6.52
C ASP A 86 10.52 3.20 5.30
N TYR A 87 10.75 2.42 4.25
CA TYR A 87 9.88 2.39 3.08
C TYR A 87 8.55 1.73 3.44
N PHE A 88 7.44 2.40 3.17
CA PHE A 88 6.10 1.90 3.46
C PHE A 88 5.32 1.52 2.20
N ASN A 89 4.33 0.66 2.39
CA ASN A 89 3.41 0.25 1.34
C ASN A 89 2.23 1.23 1.24
N CYS A 90 1.96 1.75 0.05
CA CYS A 90 0.86 2.69 -0.20
C CYS A 90 -0.52 2.03 -0.33
N GLY A 91 -0.58 0.70 -0.31
CA GLY A 91 -1.83 -0.04 -0.30
C GLY A 91 -2.53 -0.06 1.07
N PHE A 92 -1.98 0.62 2.07
CA PHE A 92 -2.59 0.82 3.38
C PHE A 92 -2.13 2.16 3.96
N GLN A 93 -3.05 3.10 4.10
CA GLN A 93 -2.78 4.43 4.64
C GLN A 93 -3.95 4.88 5.50
N ILE A 94 -3.68 5.39 6.72
CA ILE A 94 -4.70 6.05 7.53
C ILE A 94 -4.32 7.52 7.64
N VAL A 95 -5.27 8.38 7.29
CA VAL A 95 -5.11 9.82 7.21
C VAL A 95 -6.28 10.54 7.86
N ASN A 96 -6.12 11.83 8.12
CA ASN A 96 -7.16 12.73 8.60
C ASN A 96 -7.09 14.06 7.85
N GLU A 97 -7.94 15.00 8.19
CA GLU A 97 -8.06 16.32 7.54
C GLU A 97 -6.73 17.08 7.47
N SER A 98 -5.85 16.94 8.48
CA SER A 98 -4.55 17.64 8.48
C SER A 98 -3.61 17.20 7.36
N HIS A 99 -3.90 16.08 6.66
CA HIS A 99 -3.11 15.56 5.55
C HIS A 99 -3.65 15.98 4.17
N LYS A 100 -4.75 16.74 4.11
CA LYS A 100 -5.38 17.18 2.85
C LYS A 100 -4.41 17.95 1.96
N GLU A 101 -3.70 18.92 2.50
CA GLU A 101 -2.71 19.71 1.75
C GLU A 101 -1.61 18.82 1.13
N PHE A 102 -1.20 17.76 1.82
CA PHE A 102 -0.23 16.82 1.28
C PHE A 102 -0.81 16.05 0.08
N PHE A 103 -2.07 15.63 0.13
CA PHE A 103 -2.73 14.97 -0.99
C PHE A 103 -2.84 15.90 -2.22
N GLU A 104 -3.16 17.16 -2.01
CA GLU A 104 -3.15 18.18 -3.05
C GLU A 104 -1.74 18.38 -3.64
N TYR A 105 -0.73 18.46 -2.79
CA TYR A 105 0.67 18.55 -3.20
C TYR A 105 1.08 17.36 -4.07
N VAL A 106 0.74 16.14 -3.69
CA VAL A 106 1.03 14.91 -4.45
C VAL A 106 0.40 14.97 -5.85
N ARG A 107 -0.87 15.36 -5.94
CA ARG A 107 -1.57 15.50 -7.23
C ARG A 107 -0.90 16.53 -8.13
N ASN A 108 -0.62 17.71 -7.58
CA ASN A 108 0.01 18.80 -8.32
C ASN A 108 1.40 18.39 -8.81
N TYR A 109 2.20 17.78 -7.93
CA TYR A 109 3.52 17.26 -8.29
C TYR A 109 3.42 16.25 -9.47
N TYR A 110 2.50 15.29 -9.40
CA TYR A 110 2.30 14.33 -10.47
C TYR A 110 1.89 15.00 -11.79
N LEU A 111 0.95 15.94 -11.75
CA LEU A 111 0.45 16.61 -12.95
C LEU A 111 1.53 17.49 -13.60
N GLU A 112 2.33 18.17 -12.80
CA GLU A 112 3.43 19.03 -13.26
C GLU A 112 4.63 18.23 -13.81
N ASN A 113 4.89 17.05 -13.26
CA ASN A 113 6.04 16.20 -13.58
C ASN A 113 5.61 14.86 -14.21
N GLN A 114 4.46 14.82 -14.89
CA GLN A 114 3.86 13.57 -15.35
C GLN A 114 4.79 12.77 -16.26
N TYR A 115 5.48 13.44 -17.18
CA TYR A 115 6.40 12.79 -18.11
C TYR A 115 7.59 12.17 -17.39
N GLU A 116 8.23 12.91 -16.49
CA GLU A 116 9.39 12.48 -15.71
C GLU A 116 9.04 11.30 -14.80
N VAL A 117 7.88 11.38 -14.12
CA VAL A 117 7.37 10.30 -13.25
C VAL A 117 7.09 9.04 -14.04
N GLN A 118 6.42 9.15 -15.19
CA GLN A 118 6.14 8.00 -16.06
C GLN A 118 7.44 7.37 -16.59
N ASN A 119 8.38 8.19 -17.04
CA ASN A 119 9.68 7.75 -17.50
C ASN A 119 10.48 7.03 -16.39
N ALA A 120 10.44 7.54 -15.16
CA ALA A 120 11.07 6.88 -14.02
C ALA A 120 10.45 5.50 -13.75
N ILE A 121 9.13 5.38 -13.73
CA ILE A 121 8.42 4.10 -13.56
C ILE A 121 8.82 3.10 -14.65
N GLU A 122 8.88 3.55 -15.92
CA GLU A 122 9.21 2.68 -17.05
C GLU A 122 10.67 2.23 -17.04
N GLN A 123 11.60 3.10 -16.66
CA GLN A 123 13.03 2.76 -16.61
C GLN A 123 13.37 1.85 -15.43
N VAL A 124 12.85 2.15 -14.25
CA VAL A 124 13.14 1.42 -13.02
C VAL A 124 12.43 0.07 -12.99
N LYS A 125 11.26 -0.03 -13.63
CA LYS A 125 10.38 -1.23 -13.62
C LYS A 125 10.06 -1.71 -12.20
N ALA A 126 10.00 -0.77 -11.27
CA ALA A 126 9.66 -0.98 -9.88
C ALA A 126 8.99 0.28 -9.32
N GLY A 127 8.03 0.10 -8.42
CA GLY A 127 7.23 1.20 -7.91
C GLY A 127 6.26 1.77 -8.95
N THR A 128 5.26 2.46 -8.45
CA THR A 128 4.32 3.26 -9.24
C THR A 128 4.17 4.61 -8.56
N ASP A 129 3.07 4.84 -7.85
CA ASP A 129 2.92 5.94 -6.91
C ASP A 129 3.73 5.71 -5.62
N GLN A 130 3.82 4.48 -5.13
CA GLN A 130 4.39 4.13 -3.83
C GLN A 130 5.79 4.69 -3.59
N THR A 131 6.72 4.54 -4.54
CA THR A 131 8.09 5.04 -4.37
C THR A 131 8.10 6.55 -4.32
N LEU A 132 7.39 7.21 -5.24
CA LEU A 132 7.30 8.66 -5.26
C LEU A 132 6.73 9.21 -3.94
N ILE A 133 5.65 8.62 -3.42
CA ILE A 133 5.04 9.04 -2.16
C ILE A 133 6.02 8.90 -0.99
N ASN A 134 6.79 7.82 -0.94
CA ASN A 134 7.83 7.65 0.08
C ASN A 134 8.86 8.78 0.05
N PHE A 135 9.19 9.35 -1.10
CA PHE A 135 10.04 10.54 -1.21
C PHE A 135 9.31 11.84 -0.83
N LEU A 136 8.13 12.06 -1.39
CA LEU A 136 7.40 13.31 -1.21
C LEU A 136 6.97 13.55 0.24
N ILE A 137 6.57 12.51 0.96
CA ILE A 137 6.14 12.61 2.35
C ILE A 137 7.29 13.07 3.26
N ARG A 138 8.53 12.62 2.99
CA ARG A 138 9.75 13.09 3.70
C ARG A 138 10.10 14.50 3.29
N LYS A 139 10.00 14.81 2.00
CA LYS A 139 10.26 16.16 1.49
C LYS A 139 9.33 17.23 2.11
N GLN A 140 8.09 16.84 2.42
CA GLN A 140 7.11 17.69 3.09
C GLN A 140 7.17 17.60 4.62
N ASN A 141 8.11 16.84 5.18
CA ASN A 141 8.28 16.64 6.62
C ASN A 141 6.99 16.16 7.32
N ILE A 142 6.18 15.35 6.64
CA ILE A 142 4.99 14.75 7.25
C ILE A 142 5.42 13.71 8.27
N GLU A 143 4.93 13.84 9.48
CA GLU A 143 5.21 12.89 10.55
C GLU A 143 4.46 11.57 10.31
N LEU A 144 5.23 10.47 10.26
CA LEU A 144 4.70 9.14 10.05
C LEU A 144 4.54 8.38 11.36
N ASN A 145 3.45 7.64 11.47
CA ASN A 145 3.27 6.58 12.45
C ASN A 145 3.31 5.22 11.74
N TYR A 146 4.16 4.31 12.21
CA TYR A 146 4.30 2.97 11.65
C TYR A 146 3.51 1.96 12.47
N LEU A 147 2.42 1.49 11.92
CA LEU A 147 1.60 0.45 12.50
C LEU A 147 2.25 -0.94 12.32
N PRO A 148 1.90 -1.91 13.18
CA PRO A 148 2.33 -3.29 13.06
C PRO A 148 2.00 -3.92 11.70
N THR A 149 2.87 -4.83 11.25
CA THR A 149 2.74 -5.53 9.96
C THR A 149 1.42 -6.32 9.83
N CYS A 150 0.83 -6.76 10.93
CA CYS A 150 -0.44 -7.48 10.92
C CYS A 150 -1.62 -6.66 10.39
N TYR A 151 -1.49 -5.31 10.34
CA TYR A 151 -2.50 -4.44 9.74
C TYR A 151 -2.34 -4.21 8.23
N ASN A 152 -1.27 -4.72 7.63
CA ASN A 152 -1.13 -4.84 6.18
C ASN A 152 -0.15 -5.95 5.85
N LEU A 153 -0.63 -7.19 5.93
CA LEU A 153 0.16 -8.37 5.60
C LEU A 153 0.21 -8.52 4.08
N GLN A 154 1.22 -7.94 3.48
CA GLN A 154 1.47 -7.87 2.04
C GLN A 154 2.52 -8.88 1.58
N ASP A 155 2.71 -9.00 0.26
CA ASP A 155 3.71 -9.88 -0.35
C ASP A 155 3.60 -11.35 0.14
N LEU A 156 2.37 -11.84 0.27
CA LEU A 156 2.06 -13.16 0.82
C LEU A 156 2.77 -14.30 0.08
N HIS A 157 2.92 -14.15 -1.26
CA HIS A 157 3.64 -15.11 -2.08
C HIS A 157 5.14 -15.16 -1.70
N SER A 158 5.79 -14.02 -1.64
CA SER A 158 7.22 -13.93 -1.29
C SER A 158 7.51 -14.38 0.14
N LYS A 159 6.55 -14.22 1.04
CA LYS A 159 6.61 -14.72 2.43
C LYS A 159 6.27 -16.19 2.56
N GLN A 160 5.97 -16.88 1.46
CA GLN A 160 5.57 -18.28 1.45
C GLN A 160 4.32 -18.58 2.29
N LEU A 161 3.42 -17.62 2.38
CA LEU A 161 2.17 -17.76 3.15
C LEU A 161 0.99 -18.29 2.31
N LEU A 162 1.12 -18.34 0.98
CA LEU A 162 0.10 -18.84 0.07
C LEU A 162 0.22 -20.36 -0.16
N PHE A 163 0.55 -21.10 0.88
CA PHE A 163 0.58 -22.55 0.83
C PHE A 163 -0.45 -23.13 1.80
N ILE A 164 -1.09 -24.20 1.33
CA ILE A 164 -1.83 -25.10 2.22
C ILE A 164 -0.78 -26.13 2.64
N HIS A 165 -0.34 -26.07 3.90
CA HIS A 165 0.69 -26.99 4.38
C HIS A 165 0.10 -28.37 4.69
N PRO A 166 0.47 -29.46 3.99
CA PRO A 166 -0.13 -30.78 4.17
C PRO A 166 -0.04 -31.36 5.59
N GLN A 167 0.91 -30.95 6.38
CA GLN A 167 1.17 -31.51 7.71
C GLN A 167 0.55 -30.73 8.89
N MET A 168 0.00 -29.52 8.64
CA MET A 168 -0.77 -28.77 9.65
C MET A 168 -2.29 -29.00 9.53
N TRP A 169 -2.72 -30.04 8.89
CA TRP A 169 -3.91 -30.26 8.16
C TRP A 169 -5.02 -31.01 8.81
N PHE A 170 -5.11 -30.92 10.06
CA PHE A 170 -6.37 -31.36 10.65
C PHE A 170 -7.53 -30.39 10.38
N GLU A 171 -7.27 -29.21 9.79
CA GLU A 171 -8.31 -28.19 9.66
C GLU A 171 -8.37 -27.45 8.29
N ASP A 172 -7.56 -27.77 7.29
CA ASP A 172 -7.63 -27.16 5.95
C ASP A 172 -7.59 -25.62 5.92
N LYS A 173 -6.92 -25.00 6.92
CA LYS A 173 -6.89 -23.55 7.13
C LYS A 173 -5.81 -22.85 6.30
N LEU A 174 -6.05 -21.59 5.99
CA LEU A 174 -5.08 -20.72 5.33
C LEU A 174 -3.93 -20.41 6.30
N ILE A 175 -2.67 -20.62 5.87
CA ILE A 175 -1.48 -20.43 6.72
C ILE A 175 -1.40 -19.01 7.28
N PHE A 176 -1.81 -18.00 6.49
CA PHE A 176 -1.74 -16.61 6.89
C PHE A 176 -2.88 -16.15 7.80
N GLU A 177 -3.92 -16.94 8.01
CA GLU A 177 -5.10 -16.59 8.83
C GLU A 177 -4.72 -16.01 10.19
N ASN A 178 -3.74 -16.64 10.86
CA ASN A 178 -3.28 -16.21 12.18
C ASN A 178 -2.05 -15.27 12.11
N CYS A 179 -1.69 -14.75 10.93
CA CYS A 179 -0.51 -13.90 10.75
C CYS A 179 -0.83 -12.42 10.71
N GLY A 180 -2.09 -12.05 10.59
CA GLY A 180 -2.50 -10.66 10.50
C GLY A 180 -4.01 -10.48 10.45
N TYR A 181 -4.42 -9.24 10.25
CA TYR A 181 -5.82 -8.83 10.20
C TYR A 181 -6.23 -8.22 8.87
N VAL A 182 -5.27 -7.69 8.12
CA VAL A 182 -5.52 -7.12 6.79
C VAL A 182 -4.56 -7.80 5.82
N PHE A 183 -5.11 -8.57 4.89
CA PHE A 183 -4.37 -9.39 3.93
C PHE A 183 -4.39 -8.72 2.57
N HIS A 184 -3.20 -8.35 2.07
CA HIS A 184 -3.03 -7.67 0.81
C HIS A 184 -2.43 -8.62 -0.23
N PHE A 185 -3.21 -8.96 -1.25
CA PHE A 185 -2.90 -9.97 -2.27
C PHE A 185 -2.11 -9.39 -3.45
N ASN A 186 -1.20 -8.46 -3.16
CA ASN A 186 -0.32 -7.86 -4.14
C ASN A 186 0.77 -8.84 -4.62
N ALA A 187 1.33 -8.55 -5.79
CA ALA A 187 2.51 -9.24 -6.36
C ALA A 187 2.40 -10.78 -6.41
N ILE A 188 1.19 -11.31 -6.54
CA ILE A 188 0.98 -12.74 -6.72
C ILE A 188 1.14 -13.07 -8.21
N PRO A 189 2.13 -13.89 -8.59
CA PRO A 189 2.33 -14.27 -9.98
C PRO A 189 1.16 -15.13 -10.46
N GLN A 190 0.79 -14.97 -11.72
CA GLN A 190 -0.08 -15.94 -12.38
C GLN A 190 0.67 -17.26 -12.46
N ASN A 191 0.10 -18.31 -11.91
CA ASN A 191 0.66 -19.64 -12.00
C ASN A 191 -0.21 -20.57 -12.88
N GLU A 192 0.40 -21.64 -13.37
CA GLU A 192 -0.25 -22.60 -14.26
C GLU A 192 -1.42 -23.36 -13.62
N MET A 193 -1.55 -23.31 -12.29
CA MET A 193 -2.64 -23.92 -11.54
C MET A 193 -3.83 -22.97 -11.30
N GLY A 194 -3.80 -21.76 -11.89
CA GLY A 194 -4.87 -20.77 -11.73
C GLY A 194 -5.00 -20.16 -10.34
N ARG A 195 -3.98 -20.28 -9.47
CA ARG A 195 -3.97 -19.71 -8.12
C ARG A 195 -3.38 -18.31 -8.13
N ASP A 196 -4.00 -17.42 -8.89
CA ASP A 196 -3.68 -16.00 -8.94
C ASP A 196 -4.26 -15.22 -7.73
N ALA A 197 -4.13 -13.91 -7.74
CA ALA A 197 -4.68 -13.04 -6.70
C ALA A 197 -6.20 -13.25 -6.52
N ASN A 198 -6.96 -13.35 -7.61
CA ASN A 198 -8.40 -13.54 -7.56
C ASN A 198 -8.80 -14.86 -6.88
N TYR A 199 -8.05 -15.94 -7.16
CA TYR A 199 -8.26 -17.22 -6.48
C TYR A 199 -8.09 -17.07 -4.96
N TRP A 200 -7.00 -16.44 -4.52
CA TRP A 200 -6.70 -16.30 -3.09
C TRP A 200 -7.67 -15.35 -2.39
N ILE A 201 -8.04 -14.23 -3.01
CA ILE A 201 -9.06 -13.30 -2.50
C ILE A 201 -10.38 -14.04 -2.29
N LYS A 202 -10.84 -14.77 -3.31
CA LYS A 202 -12.08 -15.53 -3.24
C LYS A 202 -12.03 -16.60 -2.13
N ARG A 203 -10.95 -17.39 -2.06
CA ARG A 203 -10.76 -18.43 -1.06
C ARG A 203 -10.78 -17.85 0.37
N THR A 204 -10.07 -16.73 0.58
CA THR A 204 -10.02 -16.04 1.87
C THR A 204 -11.39 -15.49 2.27
N TYR A 205 -12.10 -14.87 1.32
CA TYR A 205 -13.45 -14.38 1.56
C TYR A 205 -14.40 -15.51 1.96
N GLU A 206 -14.32 -16.65 1.29
CA GLU A 206 -15.15 -17.82 1.59
C GLU A 206 -14.84 -18.42 2.97
N GLU A 207 -13.59 -18.37 3.43
CA GLU A 207 -13.18 -18.82 4.75
C GLU A 207 -13.70 -17.92 5.88
N PHE A 208 -13.66 -16.59 5.67
CA PHE A 208 -13.96 -15.63 6.73
C PHE A 208 -15.43 -15.22 6.79
N TYR A 209 -16.16 -15.30 5.69
CA TYR A 209 -17.47 -14.65 5.57
C TYR A 209 -18.59 -15.61 5.10
N LYS A 210 -18.32 -16.88 4.89
CA LYS A 210 -19.31 -17.91 4.55
C LYS A 210 -19.34 -19.04 5.54
#